data_7d48a283833d924cbcfd3fcba52f2631
#
_entry.id   7d48a283833d924cbcfd3fcba52f2631
#
_cell.length_a   1.000
_cell.length_b   1.000
_cell.length_c   1.000
_cell.angle_alpha   90.00
_cell.angle_beta   90.00
_cell.angle_gamma   90.00
#
_symmetry.space_group_name_H-M   'P 1'
#
loop_
_entity.id
_entity.type
_entity.pdbx_description
1 polymer ?
#
loop_
_entity_poly.entity_id
_entity_poly.type
_entity_poly.pdbx_seq_one_letter_code
_entity_poly.pdbx_strand_id
1 'polypeptide(L)'
;DGMSSGTLSMTDIFLNRKYGKPSNWISLYHENKVSRALMDMASANSIVTDSAAASSSWGGGYRVKNGSVNIGINGEEHTPIWVKFKKAGKMAGCVTTVAITHATPAGFMANSSKRNAQEDIAQQYLERGFDVLLGGGDNFFNPEKRKDKQDLYTQYKNKGYQIAKSKTELKNIHPNAPVLGVFADDALPYSIDRISDKGLEKQTPTLAEMSAKAIEVLSQSKNGFVLQIESGKVDWAAHANDLGGLIHEQIQFDEAIKVAMDFAEKDKETLVIITTDHGNANPGIIYGKNADDNFDSVQKYKQTNEWILNSFSEKSSVKQIIETIEYSNGNILAEEDAKHILNYYSGLEKQEDGLYNYRKLPFKTFAEIQSKTNSVGWISMDHSADYVELAMFGPGSEKLKPFIKNTDLHYFMLEVAEVSAQ
;
A
#
# COMPACT_ATOMS: atom_id res chain seq x y z
N ASP A 1 2.24 3.05 1.79
CA ASP A 1 1.62 4.27 1.29
C ASP A 1 0.77 4.90 2.38
N GLY A 2 0.88 6.24 2.60
CA GLY A 2 -0.03 7.00 3.44
C GLY A 2 -0.06 6.66 4.93
N MET A 3 1.05 6.28 5.53
CA MET A 3 1.11 5.88 6.94
C MET A 3 1.53 7.05 7.84
N SER A 4 0.62 7.52 8.68
CA SER A 4 0.94 8.45 9.78
C SER A 4 1.51 7.71 11.01
N SER A 5 2.17 8.43 11.93
CA SER A 5 2.68 7.84 13.18
C SER A 5 1.57 7.18 14.01
N GLY A 6 0.36 7.74 13.97
CA GLY A 6 -0.80 7.15 14.64
C GLY A 6 -1.20 5.78 14.07
N THR A 7 -1.07 5.58 12.76
CA THR A 7 -1.31 4.27 12.11
C THR A 7 -0.35 3.22 12.65
N LEU A 8 0.95 3.54 12.69
CA LEU A 8 1.98 2.64 13.20
C LEU A 8 1.74 2.30 14.67
N SER A 9 1.50 3.31 15.52
CA SER A 9 1.30 3.11 16.96
C SER A 9 0.01 2.36 17.28
N MET A 10 -1.11 2.66 16.62
CA MET A 10 -2.37 1.94 16.83
C MET A 10 -2.27 0.47 16.43
N THR A 11 -1.58 0.17 15.33
CA THR A 11 -1.37 -1.22 14.90
C THR A 11 -0.50 -1.99 15.90
N ASP A 12 0.58 -1.39 16.39
CA ASP A 12 1.41 -2.01 17.42
C ASP A 12 0.64 -2.24 18.72
N ILE A 13 -0.11 -1.25 19.20
CA ILE A 13 -0.97 -1.37 20.38
C ILE A 13 -2.02 -2.47 20.18
N PHE A 14 -2.67 -2.53 19.01
CA PHE A 14 -3.63 -3.58 18.68
C PHE A 14 -3.02 -4.99 18.77
N LEU A 15 -1.83 -5.19 18.20
CA LEU A 15 -1.13 -6.47 18.25
C LEU A 15 -0.72 -6.85 19.67
N ASN A 16 -0.20 -5.88 20.45
CA ASN A 16 0.13 -6.10 21.86
C ASN A 16 -1.09 -6.48 22.70
N ARG A 17 -2.19 -5.77 22.53
CA ARG A 17 -3.42 -6.03 23.33
C ARG A 17 -4.08 -7.33 22.92
N LYS A 18 -4.04 -7.70 21.65
CA LYS A 18 -4.67 -8.91 21.11
C LYS A 18 -3.83 -10.17 21.29
N TYR A 19 -2.51 -10.06 21.07
CA TYR A 19 -1.61 -11.22 21.00
C TYR A 19 -0.46 -11.19 22.00
N GLY A 20 -0.33 -10.12 22.81
CA GLY A 20 0.71 -9.99 23.82
C GLY A 20 2.13 -9.76 23.26
N LYS A 21 2.26 -9.27 22.03
CA LYS A 21 3.56 -9.01 21.40
C LYS A 21 3.48 -7.79 20.46
N PRO A 22 4.58 -7.01 20.35
CA PRO A 22 4.65 -5.88 19.45
C PRO A 22 4.61 -6.30 17.98
N SER A 23 4.40 -5.32 17.10
CA SER A 23 4.60 -5.48 15.67
C SER A 23 6.06 -5.84 15.34
N ASN A 24 6.29 -6.45 14.18
CA ASN A 24 7.65 -6.74 13.71
C ASN A 24 8.47 -5.46 13.56
N TRP A 25 7.87 -4.38 13.02
CA TRP A 25 8.57 -3.10 12.87
C TRP A 25 9.03 -2.54 14.24
N ILE A 26 8.14 -2.44 15.21
CA ILE A 26 8.48 -1.91 16.54
C ILE A 26 9.43 -2.85 17.31
N SER A 27 9.34 -4.16 17.07
CA SER A 27 10.33 -5.12 17.61
C SER A 27 11.76 -4.79 17.19
N LEU A 28 11.97 -4.36 15.92
CA LEU A 28 13.29 -3.94 15.45
C LEU A 28 13.85 -2.76 16.24
N TYR A 29 12.97 -1.86 16.73
CA TYR A 29 13.36 -0.74 17.58
C TYR A 29 13.71 -1.19 19.00
N HIS A 30 12.93 -2.07 19.59
CA HIS A 30 13.23 -2.65 20.91
C HIS A 30 14.55 -3.42 20.92
N GLU A 31 14.86 -4.11 19.84
CA GLU A 31 16.07 -4.92 19.68
C GLU A 31 17.28 -4.09 19.20
N ASN A 32 17.11 -2.78 18.96
CA ASN A 32 18.15 -1.90 18.41
C ASN A 32 18.79 -2.43 17.10
N LYS A 33 18.00 -3.09 16.27
CA LYS A 33 18.47 -3.72 15.02
C LYS A 33 18.58 -2.74 13.84
N VAL A 34 17.99 -1.57 13.92
CA VAL A 34 17.86 -0.63 12.81
C VAL A 34 18.42 0.74 13.12
N SER A 35 18.99 1.40 12.12
CA SER A 35 19.20 2.84 12.11
C SER A 35 17.89 3.56 11.80
N ARG A 36 17.61 4.69 12.45
CA ARG A 36 16.35 5.43 12.33
C ARG A 36 16.57 6.87 11.91
N ALA A 37 15.62 7.40 11.16
CA ALA A 37 15.58 8.81 10.77
C ALA A 37 14.15 9.30 10.60
N LEU A 38 13.99 10.61 10.52
CA LEU A 38 12.83 11.25 9.94
C LEU A 38 13.17 11.73 8.52
N MET A 39 12.20 11.66 7.61
CA MET A 39 12.39 12.07 6.22
C MET A 39 11.36 13.12 5.81
N ASP A 40 11.84 14.22 5.19
CA ASP A 40 11.02 15.27 4.58
C ASP A 40 10.53 14.83 3.21
N MET A 41 9.21 14.76 3.04
CA MET A 41 8.55 14.25 1.83
C MET A 41 7.94 15.33 0.91
N ALA A 42 8.21 16.61 1.13
CA ALA A 42 7.67 17.67 0.29
C ALA A 42 7.93 17.43 -1.22
N SER A 43 6.94 17.77 -2.06
CA SER A 43 7.06 17.75 -3.52
C SER A 43 7.67 19.05 -4.06
N ALA A 44 7.81 19.18 -5.38
CA ALA A 44 8.35 20.39 -5.98
C ALA A 44 7.41 21.61 -5.92
N ASN A 45 6.11 21.39 -5.76
CA ASN A 45 5.09 22.43 -5.79
C ASN A 45 4.20 22.49 -4.53
N SER A 46 4.46 21.63 -3.54
CA SER A 46 3.67 21.58 -2.31
C SER A 46 4.48 21.01 -1.14
N ILE A 47 4.22 21.53 0.07
CA ILE A 47 4.71 20.92 1.31
C ILE A 47 3.99 19.59 1.61
N VAL A 48 2.78 19.39 1.04
CA VAL A 48 2.02 18.15 1.10
C VAL A 48 2.15 17.43 -0.23
N THR A 49 2.84 16.31 -0.25
CA THR A 49 3.05 15.52 -1.46
C THR A 49 1.87 14.62 -1.78
N ASP A 50 1.76 14.21 -3.05
CA ASP A 50 1.04 12.99 -3.43
C ASP A 50 2.03 11.83 -3.60
N SER A 51 1.52 10.59 -3.72
CA SER A 51 2.34 9.39 -3.87
C SER A 51 3.21 9.40 -5.15
N ALA A 52 2.76 10.06 -6.23
CA ALA A 52 3.52 10.14 -7.47
C ALA A 52 4.79 10.98 -7.30
N ALA A 53 4.68 12.18 -6.71
CA ALA A 53 5.83 13.04 -6.45
C ALA A 53 6.73 12.46 -5.35
N ALA A 54 6.15 11.84 -4.31
CA ALA A 54 6.90 11.19 -3.25
C ALA A 54 7.77 10.04 -3.78
N SER A 55 7.17 9.08 -4.47
CA SER A 55 7.90 7.94 -5.05
C SER A 55 8.91 8.36 -6.12
N SER A 56 8.61 9.41 -6.90
CA SER A 56 9.55 10.00 -7.88
C SER A 56 10.79 10.57 -7.22
N SER A 57 10.68 11.10 -5.99
CA SER A 57 11.85 11.59 -5.26
C SER A 57 12.81 10.45 -4.94
N TRP A 58 12.32 9.27 -4.62
CA TRP A 58 13.11 8.06 -4.43
C TRP A 58 13.56 7.45 -5.76
N GLY A 59 12.65 7.41 -6.74
CA GLY A 59 12.87 6.78 -8.03
C GLY A 59 13.74 7.61 -8.98
N GLY A 60 13.44 8.89 -9.14
CA GLY A 60 14.15 9.79 -10.06
C GLY A 60 15.28 10.59 -9.43
N GLY A 61 15.30 10.73 -8.08
CA GLY A 61 16.27 11.54 -7.35
C GLY A 61 15.98 13.05 -7.36
N TYR A 62 14.80 13.45 -7.80
CA TYR A 62 14.38 14.85 -7.88
C TYR A 62 12.95 15.00 -7.36
N ARG A 63 12.66 16.15 -6.75
CA ARG A 63 11.27 16.53 -6.44
C ARG A 63 10.56 16.94 -7.73
N VAL A 64 9.42 16.34 -7.99
CA VAL A 64 8.55 16.66 -9.14
C VAL A 64 7.23 17.25 -8.64
N LYS A 65 6.38 17.74 -9.54
CA LYS A 65 5.04 18.24 -9.18
C LYS A 65 4.14 17.08 -8.79
N ASN A 66 3.23 17.32 -7.84
CA ASN A 66 2.16 16.38 -7.53
C ASN A 66 1.44 15.93 -8.81
N GLY A 67 1.15 14.63 -8.91
CA GLY A 67 0.54 14.02 -10.09
C GLY A 67 1.49 13.59 -11.19
N SER A 68 2.78 13.97 -11.13
CA SER A 68 3.82 13.59 -12.09
C SER A 68 4.67 12.44 -11.57
N VAL A 69 5.10 11.55 -12.46
CA VAL A 69 5.99 10.42 -12.19
C VAL A 69 7.29 10.63 -12.94
N ASN A 70 8.37 10.95 -12.23
CA ASN A 70 9.72 11.17 -12.78
C ASN A 70 9.80 12.16 -13.95
N ILE A 71 8.87 13.10 -14.03
CA ILE A 71 8.90 14.22 -14.98
C ILE A 71 9.15 15.50 -14.19
N GLY A 72 10.25 16.16 -14.46
CA GLY A 72 10.65 17.40 -13.80
C GLY A 72 9.78 18.59 -14.16
N ILE A 73 10.03 19.73 -13.49
CA ILE A 73 9.18 20.93 -13.60
C ILE A 73 9.13 21.52 -15.01
N ASN A 74 10.21 21.36 -15.77
CA ASN A 74 10.33 21.87 -17.15
C ASN A 74 10.09 20.77 -18.19
N GLY A 75 9.59 19.57 -17.77
CA GLY A 75 9.33 18.45 -18.66
C GLY A 75 10.51 17.52 -18.90
N GLU A 76 11.62 17.70 -18.18
CA GLU A 76 12.77 16.78 -18.23
C GLU A 76 12.41 15.41 -17.64
N GLU A 77 12.87 14.33 -18.30
CA GLU A 77 12.68 12.97 -17.82
C GLU A 77 13.83 12.54 -16.92
N HIS A 78 13.50 12.11 -15.70
CA HIS A 78 14.47 11.52 -14.78
C HIS A 78 14.45 10.00 -14.91
N THR A 79 15.60 9.38 -15.15
CA THR A 79 15.69 7.92 -15.29
C THR A 79 15.29 7.23 -13.99
N PRO A 80 14.25 6.38 -13.99
CA PRO A 80 13.82 5.67 -12.80
C PRO A 80 14.90 4.74 -12.26
N ILE A 81 14.99 4.65 -10.94
CA ILE A 81 16.08 3.93 -10.25
C ILE A 81 16.15 2.46 -10.64
N TRP A 82 15.01 1.74 -10.80
CA TRP A 82 15.04 0.33 -11.24
C TRP A 82 15.60 0.17 -12.65
N VAL A 83 15.45 1.17 -13.53
CA VAL A 83 16.11 1.17 -14.84
C VAL A 83 17.64 1.25 -14.69
N LYS A 84 18.13 2.08 -13.74
CA LYS A 84 19.57 2.15 -13.43
C LYS A 84 20.10 0.83 -12.89
N PHE A 85 19.36 0.18 -11.99
CA PHE A 85 19.73 -1.12 -11.45
C PHE A 85 19.73 -2.23 -12.53
N LYS A 86 18.73 -2.23 -13.42
CA LYS A 86 18.69 -3.16 -14.56
C LYS A 86 19.89 -2.96 -15.48
N LYS A 87 20.28 -1.71 -15.79
CA LYS A 87 21.50 -1.39 -16.58
C LYS A 87 22.77 -1.89 -15.89
N ALA A 88 22.81 -1.90 -14.56
CA ALA A 88 23.91 -2.48 -13.78
C ALA A 88 23.86 -4.03 -13.68
N GLY A 89 22.95 -4.67 -14.41
CA GLY A 89 22.83 -6.15 -14.46
C GLY A 89 22.12 -6.77 -13.27
N LYS A 90 21.46 -5.98 -12.42
CA LYS A 90 20.66 -6.49 -11.29
C LYS A 90 19.23 -6.82 -11.74
N MET A 91 18.57 -7.76 -11.07
CA MET A 91 17.14 -7.97 -11.25
C MET A 91 16.33 -6.92 -10.48
N ALA A 92 15.15 -6.59 -10.98
CA ALA A 92 14.28 -5.57 -10.37
C ALA A 92 12.81 -5.98 -10.38
N GLY A 93 12.10 -5.67 -9.29
CA GLY A 93 10.69 -5.99 -9.19
C GLY A 93 9.89 -5.09 -8.25
N CYS A 94 8.58 -5.26 -8.29
CA CYS A 94 7.67 -4.66 -7.33
C CYS A 94 6.57 -5.64 -6.90
N VAL A 95 6.10 -5.44 -5.69
CA VAL A 95 4.96 -6.14 -5.07
C VAL A 95 4.08 -5.10 -4.41
N THR A 96 2.79 -5.10 -4.69
CA THR A 96 1.86 -4.11 -4.12
C THR A 96 0.47 -4.68 -3.88
N THR A 97 -0.29 -4.06 -2.97
CA THR A 97 -1.71 -4.39 -2.74
C THR A 97 -2.66 -3.55 -3.60
N VAL A 98 -2.15 -2.56 -4.34
CA VAL A 98 -2.90 -1.77 -5.33
C VAL A 98 -2.57 -2.23 -6.76
N ALA A 99 -3.01 -1.50 -7.77
CA ALA A 99 -2.58 -1.79 -9.15
C ALA A 99 -1.05 -1.66 -9.27
N ILE A 100 -0.41 -2.61 -9.95
CA ILE A 100 1.05 -2.61 -10.20
C ILE A 100 1.50 -1.30 -10.86
N THR A 101 0.62 -0.68 -11.63
CA THR A 101 0.84 0.59 -12.34
C THR A 101 0.48 1.84 -11.52
N HIS A 102 0.09 1.67 -10.24
CA HIS A 102 -0.19 2.78 -9.34
C HIS A 102 1.04 3.67 -9.14
N ALA A 103 0.82 4.89 -8.64
CA ALA A 103 1.84 5.94 -8.59
C ALA A 103 3.11 5.55 -7.84
N THR A 104 3.00 4.83 -6.72
CA THR A 104 4.15 4.47 -5.89
C THR A 104 5.06 3.46 -6.58
N PRO A 105 4.60 2.32 -7.12
CA PRO A 105 5.45 1.48 -7.97
C PRO A 105 5.97 2.22 -9.20
N ALA A 106 5.13 3.05 -9.84
CA ALA A 106 5.51 3.77 -11.06
C ALA A 106 6.71 4.71 -10.83
N GLY A 107 6.82 5.33 -9.66
CA GLY A 107 7.97 6.19 -9.32
C GLY A 107 9.31 5.48 -9.41
N PHE A 108 9.37 4.18 -9.14
CA PHE A 108 10.60 3.39 -9.27
C PHE A 108 10.89 2.91 -10.71
N MET A 109 9.86 2.89 -11.58
CA MET A 109 9.91 2.13 -12.84
C MET A 109 9.53 2.90 -14.11
N ALA A 110 8.75 3.99 -14.02
CA ALA A 110 8.16 4.65 -15.18
C ALA A 110 8.41 6.17 -15.23
N ASN A 111 8.06 6.77 -16.36
CA ASN A 111 7.98 8.21 -16.54
C ASN A 111 6.59 8.57 -17.07
N SER A 112 5.89 9.50 -16.43
CA SER A 112 4.60 10.01 -16.91
C SER A 112 4.32 11.40 -16.36
N SER A 113 3.80 12.30 -17.20
CA SER A 113 3.31 13.60 -16.75
C SER A 113 1.98 13.49 -15.95
N LYS A 114 1.36 12.29 -15.98
CA LYS A 114 0.07 12.02 -15.31
C LYS A 114 0.10 10.63 -14.67
N ARG A 115 0.06 10.57 -13.33
CA ARG A 115 0.00 9.29 -12.59
C ARG A 115 -1.12 8.35 -13.01
N ASN A 116 -2.20 8.89 -13.54
CA ASN A 116 -3.37 8.12 -13.98
C ASN A 116 -3.24 7.55 -15.39
N ALA A 117 -2.15 7.79 -16.10
CA ALA A 117 -1.86 7.17 -17.41
C ALA A 117 -1.37 5.72 -17.24
N GLN A 118 -2.12 4.91 -16.49
CA GLN A 118 -1.69 3.58 -16.05
C GLN A 118 -1.56 2.58 -17.21
N GLU A 119 -2.30 2.74 -18.30
CA GLU A 119 -2.13 1.93 -19.50
C GLU A 119 -0.75 2.15 -20.14
N ASP A 120 -0.29 3.41 -20.22
CA ASP A 120 1.04 3.77 -20.75
C ASP A 120 2.14 3.30 -19.79
N ILE A 121 1.92 3.40 -18.47
CA ILE A 121 2.85 2.89 -17.45
C ILE A 121 3.02 1.37 -17.58
N ALA A 122 1.92 0.61 -17.78
CA ALA A 122 1.97 -0.83 -18.00
C ALA A 122 2.79 -1.20 -19.25
N GLN A 123 2.65 -0.41 -20.32
CA GLN A 123 3.44 -0.59 -21.55
C GLN A 123 4.93 -0.34 -21.31
N GLN A 124 5.29 0.72 -20.57
CA GLN A 124 6.68 0.98 -20.20
C GLN A 124 7.30 -0.14 -19.39
N TYR A 125 6.54 -0.77 -18.48
CA TYR A 125 7.04 -1.91 -17.70
C TYR A 125 7.39 -3.10 -18.59
N LEU A 126 6.55 -3.41 -19.57
CA LEU A 126 6.81 -4.45 -20.56
C LEU A 126 8.07 -4.16 -21.37
N GLU A 127 8.25 -2.91 -21.83
CA GLU A 127 9.38 -2.49 -22.63
C GLU A 127 10.70 -2.54 -21.85
N ARG A 128 10.67 -2.09 -20.59
CA ARG A 128 11.82 -2.03 -19.68
C ARG A 128 12.21 -3.38 -19.09
N GLY A 129 11.30 -4.36 -19.11
CA GLY A 129 11.57 -5.75 -18.79
C GLY A 129 11.93 -5.99 -17.32
N PHE A 130 11.09 -5.53 -16.38
CA PHE A 130 11.25 -5.82 -14.96
C PHE A 130 10.92 -7.28 -14.65
N ASP A 131 11.66 -7.89 -13.73
CA ASP A 131 11.68 -9.36 -13.56
C ASP A 131 10.50 -9.88 -12.73
N VAL A 132 10.00 -9.10 -11.78
CA VAL A 132 8.86 -9.44 -10.93
C VAL A 132 7.89 -8.29 -10.83
N LEU A 133 6.63 -8.53 -11.16
CA LEU A 133 5.54 -7.58 -11.08
C LEU A 133 4.33 -8.30 -10.46
N LEU A 134 4.00 -8.02 -9.19
CA LEU A 134 2.93 -8.69 -8.45
C LEU A 134 2.00 -7.67 -7.79
N GLY A 135 0.69 -7.79 -8.02
CA GLY A 135 -0.31 -6.89 -7.42
C GLY A 135 -1.67 -7.00 -8.08
N GLY A 136 -2.42 -5.90 -8.09
CA GLY A 136 -3.66 -5.74 -8.83
C GLY A 136 -3.46 -5.09 -10.20
N GLY A 137 -4.58 -4.70 -10.87
CA GLY A 137 -4.55 -3.90 -12.07
C GLY A 137 -4.85 -4.64 -13.37
N ASP A 138 -5.66 -5.71 -13.37
CA ASP A 138 -6.08 -6.40 -14.60
C ASP A 138 -6.67 -5.43 -15.65
N ASN A 139 -7.26 -4.33 -15.19
CA ASN A 139 -7.76 -3.25 -16.05
C ASN A 139 -6.70 -2.68 -17.01
N PHE A 140 -5.41 -2.76 -16.67
CA PHE A 140 -4.31 -2.18 -17.42
C PHE A 140 -3.49 -3.19 -18.22
N PHE A 141 -3.79 -4.48 -18.11
CA PHE A 141 -3.10 -5.57 -18.83
C PHE A 141 -4.02 -6.35 -19.76
N ASN A 142 -5.32 -6.40 -19.45
CA ASN A 142 -6.32 -7.20 -20.15
C ASN A 142 -6.86 -6.45 -21.39
N PRO A 143 -6.79 -7.04 -22.61
CA PRO A 143 -7.26 -6.38 -23.84
C PRO A 143 -8.76 -6.07 -23.84
N GLU A 144 -9.56 -6.79 -23.08
CA GLU A 144 -11.00 -6.52 -22.99
C GLU A 144 -11.29 -5.23 -22.19
N LYS A 145 -10.39 -4.88 -21.25
CA LYS A 145 -10.54 -3.74 -20.34
C LYS A 145 -9.76 -2.50 -20.78
N ARG A 146 -8.60 -2.69 -21.39
CA ARG A 146 -7.78 -1.59 -21.92
C ARG A 146 -8.51 -0.84 -23.06
N LYS A 147 -8.33 0.48 -23.09
CA LYS A 147 -8.91 1.34 -24.15
C LYS A 147 -8.29 1.08 -25.52
N ASP A 148 -6.98 0.81 -25.56
CA ASP A 148 -6.22 0.54 -26.77
C ASP A 148 -6.32 -0.92 -27.25
N LYS A 149 -7.03 -1.78 -26.50
CA LYS A 149 -7.24 -3.19 -26.78
C LYS A 149 -5.98 -4.03 -26.94
N GLN A 150 -4.83 -3.55 -26.48
CA GLN A 150 -3.60 -4.33 -26.49
C GLN A 150 -3.64 -5.47 -25.47
N ASP A 151 -3.25 -6.68 -25.89
CA ASP A 151 -3.11 -7.83 -25.00
C ASP A 151 -1.69 -7.87 -24.40
N LEU A 152 -1.50 -7.23 -23.24
CA LEU A 152 -0.21 -7.24 -22.57
C LEU A 152 0.11 -8.62 -21.99
N TYR A 153 -0.86 -9.42 -21.59
CA TYR A 153 -0.59 -10.79 -21.11
C TYR A 153 0.10 -11.65 -22.15
N THR A 154 -0.40 -11.63 -23.40
CA THR A 154 0.24 -12.33 -24.50
C THR A 154 1.62 -11.77 -24.81
N GLN A 155 1.80 -10.43 -24.77
CA GLN A 155 3.11 -9.82 -24.99
C GLN A 155 4.12 -10.21 -23.90
N TYR A 156 3.72 -10.25 -22.59
CA TYR A 156 4.56 -10.74 -21.50
C TYR A 156 4.92 -12.22 -21.69
N LYS A 157 3.96 -13.10 -22.02
CA LYS A 157 4.24 -14.52 -22.32
C LYS A 157 5.24 -14.67 -23.44
N ASN A 158 5.13 -13.90 -24.51
CA ASN A 158 6.07 -13.93 -25.63
C ASN A 158 7.50 -13.49 -25.25
N LYS A 159 7.64 -12.71 -24.17
CA LYS A 159 8.95 -12.34 -23.56
C LYS A 159 9.41 -13.35 -22.50
N GLY A 160 8.73 -14.49 -22.33
CA GLY A 160 9.12 -15.55 -21.41
C GLY A 160 8.63 -15.39 -19.97
N TYR A 161 7.69 -14.46 -19.70
CA TYR A 161 7.11 -14.31 -18.38
C TYR A 161 6.11 -15.42 -18.08
N GLN A 162 6.14 -15.89 -16.85
CA GLN A 162 5.07 -16.67 -16.27
C GLN A 162 3.94 -15.72 -15.82
N ILE A 163 2.69 -16.12 -16.03
CA ILE A 163 1.52 -15.33 -15.63
C ILE A 163 0.82 -16.05 -14.48
N ALA A 164 0.49 -15.30 -13.41
CA ALA A 164 -0.31 -15.78 -12.30
C ALA A 164 -1.53 -14.86 -12.09
N LYS A 165 -2.72 -15.44 -11.96
CA LYS A 165 -3.99 -14.72 -11.70
C LYS A 165 -4.67 -15.19 -10.39
N SER A 166 -4.03 -16.06 -9.67
CA SER A 166 -4.53 -16.59 -8.40
C SER A 166 -3.39 -16.95 -7.44
N LYS A 167 -3.71 -17.03 -6.15
CA LYS A 167 -2.80 -17.50 -5.11
C LYS A 167 -2.20 -18.88 -5.44
N THR A 168 -3.00 -19.78 -5.99
CA THR A 168 -2.54 -21.12 -6.40
C THR A 168 -1.54 -21.06 -7.55
N GLU A 169 -1.82 -20.22 -8.57
CA GLU A 169 -0.90 -20.03 -9.69
C GLU A 169 0.40 -19.36 -9.24
N LEU A 170 0.33 -18.34 -8.35
CA LEU A 170 1.52 -17.71 -7.78
C LEU A 170 2.41 -18.73 -7.07
N LYS A 171 1.82 -19.64 -6.28
CA LYS A 171 2.57 -20.71 -5.59
C LYS A 171 3.35 -21.60 -6.56
N ASN A 172 2.81 -21.84 -7.75
CA ASN A 172 3.38 -22.73 -8.76
C ASN A 172 4.39 -22.02 -9.70
N ILE A 173 4.64 -20.71 -9.52
CA ILE A 173 5.64 -19.97 -10.29
C ILE A 173 7.04 -20.55 -10.05
N HIS A 174 7.75 -20.79 -11.15
CA HIS A 174 9.13 -21.26 -11.14
C HIS A 174 10.11 -20.09 -10.88
N PRO A 175 11.11 -20.23 -9.99
CA PRO A 175 11.99 -19.11 -9.64
C PRO A 175 12.93 -18.64 -10.77
N ASN A 176 13.13 -19.46 -11.80
CA ASN A 176 14.12 -19.21 -12.86
C ASN A 176 13.58 -18.41 -14.07
N ALA A 177 12.41 -17.85 -13.98
CA ALA A 177 11.83 -17.04 -15.05
C ALA A 177 11.09 -15.82 -14.48
N PRO A 178 11.01 -14.70 -15.22
CA PRO A 178 10.30 -13.52 -14.78
C PRO A 178 8.80 -13.81 -14.61
N VAL A 179 8.13 -13.03 -13.77
CA VAL A 179 6.71 -13.21 -13.44
C VAL A 179 5.92 -11.93 -13.48
N LEU A 180 4.73 -12.00 -14.07
CA LEU A 180 3.64 -11.03 -13.94
C LEU A 180 2.48 -11.71 -13.22
N GLY A 181 2.19 -11.29 -12.00
CA GLY A 181 1.04 -11.77 -11.21
C GLY A 181 0.03 -10.65 -10.98
N VAL A 182 -1.18 -10.81 -11.51
CA VAL A 182 -2.25 -9.81 -11.41
C VAL A 182 -3.49 -10.46 -10.82
N PHE A 183 -3.86 -10.06 -9.60
CA PHE A 183 -4.82 -10.83 -8.77
C PHE A 183 -6.16 -10.12 -8.55
N ALA A 184 -6.35 -8.93 -9.11
CA ALA A 184 -7.59 -8.17 -9.05
C ALA A 184 -7.68 -7.17 -10.21
N ASP A 185 -8.88 -6.67 -10.47
CA ASP A 185 -9.17 -5.70 -11.54
C ASP A 185 -8.43 -4.37 -11.33
N ASP A 186 -8.45 -3.85 -10.12
CA ASP A 186 -7.74 -2.65 -9.67
C ASP A 186 -6.87 -3.00 -8.46
N ALA A 187 -7.26 -2.68 -7.23
CA ALA A 187 -6.55 -3.09 -6.03
C ALA A 187 -6.99 -4.46 -5.51
N LEU A 188 -6.14 -5.15 -4.76
CA LEU A 188 -6.51 -6.37 -4.03
C LEU A 188 -7.62 -6.08 -3.00
N PRO A 189 -8.45 -7.07 -2.62
CA PRO A 189 -9.39 -6.92 -1.52
C PRO A 189 -8.67 -6.47 -0.25
N TYR A 190 -9.32 -5.66 0.59
CA TYR A 190 -8.81 -5.35 1.91
C TYR A 190 -8.55 -6.63 2.73
N SER A 191 -7.48 -6.65 3.48
CA SER A 191 -7.10 -7.82 4.29
C SER A 191 -8.20 -8.29 5.23
N ILE A 192 -8.90 -7.37 5.88
CA ILE A 192 -9.99 -7.69 6.80
C ILE A 192 -11.17 -8.34 6.07
N ASP A 193 -11.54 -7.83 4.89
CA ASP A 193 -12.63 -8.39 4.08
C ASP A 193 -12.23 -9.73 3.47
N ARG A 194 -10.97 -9.85 3.01
CA ARG A 194 -10.41 -11.10 2.49
C ARG A 194 -10.43 -12.22 3.52
N ILE A 195 -10.04 -11.95 4.78
CA ILE A 195 -10.05 -12.93 5.87
C ILE A 195 -11.48 -13.36 6.21
N SER A 196 -12.44 -12.46 6.06
CA SER A 196 -13.86 -12.72 6.35
C SER A 196 -14.59 -13.47 5.22
N ASP A 197 -13.99 -13.54 4.02
CA ASP A 197 -14.52 -14.27 2.87
C ASP A 197 -13.56 -15.37 2.43
N LYS A 198 -13.97 -16.64 2.66
CA LYS A 198 -13.15 -17.82 2.31
C LYS A 198 -12.84 -17.98 0.82
N GLY A 199 -13.69 -17.41 -0.05
CA GLY A 199 -13.45 -17.40 -1.49
C GLY A 199 -12.29 -16.46 -1.83
N LEU A 200 -12.35 -15.23 -1.33
CA LEU A 200 -11.29 -14.23 -1.48
C LEU A 200 -9.98 -14.69 -0.84
N GLU A 201 -10.05 -15.28 0.36
CA GLU A 201 -8.87 -15.79 1.06
C GLU A 201 -8.14 -16.88 0.27
N LYS A 202 -8.89 -17.76 -0.39
CA LYS A 202 -8.34 -18.83 -1.23
C LYS A 202 -7.78 -18.32 -2.55
N GLN A 203 -8.40 -17.31 -3.13
CA GLN A 203 -8.07 -16.80 -4.46
C GLN A 203 -6.93 -15.77 -4.44
N THR A 204 -6.90 -14.89 -3.44
CA THR A 204 -6.02 -13.73 -3.40
C THR A 204 -4.82 -13.97 -2.48
N PRO A 205 -3.57 -13.84 -2.98
CA PRO A 205 -2.40 -13.92 -2.14
C PRO A 205 -2.29 -12.74 -1.19
N THR A 206 -1.61 -12.92 -0.05
CA THR A 206 -1.23 -11.84 0.85
C THR A 206 0.00 -11.09 0.33
N LEU A 207 0.24 -9.89 0.85
CA LEU A 207 1.46 -9.13 0.57
C LEU A 207 2.72 -9.93 0.96
N ALA A 208 2.68 -10.62 2.11
CA ALA A 208 3.76 -11.47 2.58
C ALA A 208 4.03 -12.66 1.63
N GLU A 209 2.98 -13.33 1.13
CA GLU A 209 3.10 -14.43 0.15
C GLU A 209 3.67 -13.94 -1.20
N MET A 210 3.22 -12.77 -1.67
CA MET A 210 3.76 -12.16 -2.88
C MET A 210 5.22 -11.74 -2.68
N SER A 211 5.57 -11.16 -1.53
CA SER A 211 6.94 -10.75 -1.18
C SER A 211 7.88 -11.94 -1.11
N ALA A 212 7.46 -13.04 -0.48
CA ALA A 212 8.25 -14.26 -0.41
C ALA A 212 8.53 -14.84 -1.81
N LYS A 213 7.52 -14.89 -2.68
CA LYS A 213 7.70 -15.35 -4.07
C LYS A 213 8.59 -14.41 -4.89
N ALA A 214 8.44 -13.09 -4.70
CA ALA A 214 9.29 -12.10 -5.36
C ALA A 214 10.77 -12.27 -4.97
N ILE A 215 11.05 -12.44 -3.68
CA ILE A 215 12.40 -12.70 -3.18
C ILE A 215 12.93 -14.03 -3.73
N GLU A 216 12.12 -15.10 -3.76
CA GLU A 216 12.49 -16.40 -4.32
C GLU A 216 12.97 -16.29 -5.78
N VAL A 217 12.25 -15.51 -6.60
CA VAL A 217 12.60 -15.29 -8.01
C VAL A 217 13.84 -14.39 -8.14
N LEU A 218 13.82 -13.24 -7.46
CA LEU A 218 14.87 -12.22 -7.63
C LEU A 218 16.22 -12.65 -7.04
N SER A 219 16.24 -13.48 -6.00
CA SER A 219 17.45 -14.01 -5.38
C SER A 219 18.23 -15.02 -6.27
N GLN A 220 17.66 -15.42 -7.42
CA GLN A 220 18.40 -16.19 -8.42
C GLN A 220 19.46 -15.34 -9.16
N SER A 221 19.39 -14.02 -9.04
CA SER A 221 20.36 -13.12 -9.66
C SER A 221 21.73 -13.20 -9.00
N LYS A 222 22.76 -13.51 -9.78
CA LYS A 222 24.16 -13.50 -9.30
C LYS A 222 24.68 -12.08 -9.00
N ASN A 223 24.06 -11.07 -9.61
CA ASN A 223 24.47 -9.67 -9.46
C ASN A 223 23.60 -8.94 -8.40
N GLY A 224 22.74 -9.67 -7.68
CA GLY A 224 21.81 -9.10 -6.72
C GLY A 224 20.55 -8.51 -7.38
N PHE A 225 19.69 -7.97 -6.56
CA PHE A 225 18.38 -7.47 -6.99
C PHE A 225 17.92 -6.26 -6.18
N VAL A 226 16.87 -5.62 -6.68
CA VAL A 226 16.10 -4.61 -5.97
C VAL A 226 14.61 -4.98 -6.00
N LEU A 227 13.94 -4.76 -4.89
CA LEU A 227 12.52 -5.06 -4.73
C LEU A 227 11.83 -3.96 -3.94
N GLN A 228 10.77 -3.39 -4.51
CA GLN A 228 9.83 -2.55 -3.77
C GLN A 228 8.66 -3.41 -3.29
N ILE A 229 8.32 -3.32 -2.01
CA ILE A 229 7.15 -3.96 -1.39
C ILE A 229 6.26 -2.86 -0.85
N GLU A 230 5.00 -2.84 -1.23
CA GLU A 230 4.06 -1.79 -0.88
C GLU A 230 2.73 -2.34 -0.34
N SER A 231 2.30 -1.84 0.83
CA SER A 231 0.91 -1.89 1.24
C SER A 231 0.21 -0.58 0.84
N GLY A 232 -0.25 -0.52 -0.40
CA GLY A 232 -0.87 0.69 -0.96
C GLY A 232 -2.24 1.00 -0.35
N LYS A 233 -2.90 0.01 0.23
CA LYS A 233 -4.24 0.18 0.81
C LYS A 233 -4.24 0.71 2.25
N VAL A 234 -3.11 0.89 2.88
CA VAL A 234 -2.99 1.69 4.12
C VAL A 234 -3.47 3.12 3.85
N ASP A 235 -3.00 3.72 2.76
CA ASP A 235 -3.42 5.06 2.31
C ASP A 235 -4.94 5.13 2.05
N TRP A 236 -5.48 4.17 1.32
CA TRP A 236 -6.91 4.16 0.98
C TRP A 236 -7.80 4.01 2.22
N ALA A 237 -7.40 3.16 3.18
CA ALA A 237 -8.10 3.02 4.45
C ALA A 237 -8.03 4.30 5.30
N ALA A 238 -6.90 5.00 5.27
CA ALA A 238 -6.76 6.31 5.92
C ALA A 238 -7.68 7.36 5.27
N HIS A 239 -7.72 7.45 3.94
CA HIS A 239 -8.67 8.32 3.22
C HIS A 239 -10.13 8.02 3.53
N ALA A 240 -10.45 6.77 3.83
CA ALA A 240 -11.79 6.35 4.25
C ALA A 240 -12.06 6.55 5.76
N ASN A 241 -11.09 7.01 6.54
CA ASN A 241 -11.15 6.97 8.00
C ASN A 241 -11.62 5.60 8.53
N ASP A 242 -11.18 4.53 7.86
CA ASP A 242 -11.56 3.15 8.13
C ASP A 242 -10.56 2.48 9.07
N LEU A 243 -10.87 2.46 10.36
CA LEU A 243 -9.97 1.92 11.38
C LEU A 243 -9.70 0.41 11.21
N GLY A 244 -10.73 -0.37 10.83
CA GLY A 244 -10.61 -1.80 10.61
C GLY A 244 -9.72 -2.10 9.41
N GLY A 245 -9.99 -1.44 8.28
CA GLY A 245 -9.16 -1.52 7.09
C GLY A 245 -7.72 -1.09 7.36
N LEU A 246 -7.54 0.07 7.99
CA LEU A 246 -6.22 0.66 8.27
C LEU A 246 -5.32 -0.27 9.10
N ILE A 247 -5.83 -0.79 10.23
CA ILE A 247 -5.04 -1.68 11.09
C ILE A 247 -4.68 -2.98 10.36
N HIS A 248 -5.63 -3.59 9.63
CA HIS A 248 -5.37 -4.86 8.97
C HIS A 248 -4.45 -4.72 7.74
N GLU A 249 -4.49 -3.60 7.01
CA GLU A 249 -3.53 -3.32 5.94
C GLU A 249 -2.12 -3.04 6.51
N GLN A 250 -2.03 -2.34 7.64
CA GLN A 250 -0.75 -2.14 8.31
C GLN A 250 -0.18 -3.45 8.89
N ILE A 251 -1.03 -4.36 9.41
CA ILE A 251 -0.60 -5.71 9.83
C ILE A 251 -0.07 -6.50 8.63
N GLN A 252 -0.75 -6.46 7.49
CA GLN A 252 -0.29 -7.11 6.27
C GLN A 252 1.08 -6.59 5.82
N PHE A 253 1.32 -5.27 5.96
CA PHE A 253 2.63 -4.67 5.71
C PHE A 253 3.68 -5.17 6.72
N ASP A 254 3.34 -5.22 7.99
CA ASP A 254 4.22 -5.72 9.06
C ASP A 254 4.63 -7.19 8.86
N GLU A 255 3.71 -8.03 8.34
CA GLU A 255 4.02 -9.40 7.94
C GLU A 255 5.00 -9.46 6.74
N ALA A 256 4.87 -8.54 5.79
CA ALA A 256 5.81 -8.44 4.67
C ALA A 256 7.18 -7.92 5.12
N ILE A 257 7.24 -7.00 6.09
CA ILE A 257 8.49 -6.59 6.75
C ILE A 257 9.19 -7.82 7.32
N LYS A 258 8.45 -8.68 8.03
CA LYS A 258 9.04 -9.92 8.57
C LYS A 258 9.65 -10.80 7.49
N VAL A 259 8.99 -10.98 6.35
CA VAL A 259 9.51 -11.75 5.23
C VAL A 259 10.82 -11.16 4.69
N ALA A 260 10.87 -9.84 4.51
CA ALA A 260 12.08 -9.15 4.06
C ALA A 260 13.23 -9.26 5.08
N MET A 261 12.92 -9.11 6.36
CA MET A 261 13.89 -9.22 7.46
C MET A 261 14.43 -10.63 7.61
N ASP A 262 13.57 -11.66 7.57
CA ASP A 262 13.99 -13.07 7.66
C ASP A 262 14.97 -13.43 6.51
N PHE A 263 14.76 -12.86 5.33
CA PHE A 263 15.70 -13.01 4.21
C PHE A 263 17.00 -12.26 4.46
N ALA A 264 16.95 -10.99 4.82
CA ALA A 264 18.12 -10.13 4.98
C ALA A 264 19.02 -10.58 6.15
N GLU A 265 18.45 -11.04 7.26
CA GLU A 265 19.21 -11.59 8.41
C GLU A 265 19.98 -12.87 8.03
N LYS A 266 19.42 -13.66 7.12
CA LYS A 266 20.07 -14.89 6.61
C LYS A 266 21.10 -14.57 5.54
N ASP A 267 20.77 -13.68 4.61
CA ASP A 267 21.60 -13.30 3.48
C ASP A 267 22.81 -12.46 3.91
N LYS A 268 22.63 -11.53 4.83
CA LYS A 268 23.62 -10.59 5.40
C LYS A 268 24.21 -9.57 4.43
N GLU A 269 23.83 -9.60 3.18
CA GLU A 269 24.27 -8.67 2.14
C GLU A 269 23.12 -7.76 1.66
N THR A 270 21.91 -7.94 2.21
CA THR A 270 20.71 -7.19 1.85
C THR A 270 20.49 -5.99 2.78
N LEU A 271 20.36 -4.80 2.20
CA LEU A 271 19.83 -3.61 2.87
C LEU A 271 18.30 -3.62 2.80
N VAL A 272 17.63 -3.53 3.94
CA VAL A 272 16.18 -3.32 4.06
C VAL A 272 15.91 -1.90 4.47
N ILE A 273 15.04 -1.20 3.73
CA ILE A 273 14.59 0.17 4.00
C ILE A 273 13.09 0.12 4.25
N ILE A 274 12.64 0.59 5.40
CA ILE A 274 11.24 0.60 5.82
C ILE A 274 10.81 2.04 6.02
N THR A 275 9.78 2.49 5.29
CA THR A 275 9.27 3.87 5.38
C THR A 275 7.85 3.97 4.83
N THR A 276 7.34 5.18 4.74
CA THR A 276 6.12 5.55 4.01
C THR A 276 6.40 6.78 3.15
N ASP A 277 5.54 7.05 2.19
CA ASP A 277 5.71 8.16 1.24
C ASP A 277 5.11 9.49 1.73
N HIS A 278 4.12 9.46 2.61
CA HIS A 278 3.53 10.61 3.32
C HIS A 278 2.67 10.13 4.51
N GLY A 279 2.27 11.06 5.38
CA GLY A 279 1.19 10.82 6.33
C GLY A 279 -0.17 10.99 5.67
N ASN A 280 -1.22 10.37 6.25
CA ASN A 280 -2.59 10.52 5.77
C ASN A 280 -3.57 10.48 6.94
N ALA A 281 -4.57 11.36 6.90
CA ALA A 281 -5.70 11.47 7.83
C ALA A 281 -5.32 11.65 9.32
N ASN A 282 -4.11 11.38 9.72
CA ASN A 282 -3.52 11.50 11.06
C ASN A 282 -4.42 10.97 12.17
N PRO A 283 -4.74 9.66 12.16
CA PRO A 283 -5.56 9.03 13.20
C PRO A 283 -4.79 8.89 14.52
N GLY A 284 -5.54 8.80 15.62
CA GLY A 284 -4.95 8.51 16.93
C GLY A 284 -5.99 8.11 17.96
N ILE A 285 -5.55 7.33 18.96
CA ILE A 285 -6.37 7.01 20.14
C ILE A 285 -6.45 8.27 21.01
N ILE A 286 -7.67 8.69 21.30
CA ILE A 286 -7.95 9.93 22.04
C ILE A 286 -8.19 9.62 23.51
N TYR A 287 -7.62 10.45 24.38
CA TYR A 287 -7.79 10.34 25.83
C TYR A 287 -9.27 10.31 26.22
N GLY A 288 -9.63 9.34 27.09
CA GLY A 288 -10.97 9.19 27.65
C GLY A 288 -11.00 8.11 28.71
N LYS A 289 -12.00 8.16 29.60
CA LYS A 289 -12.14 7.23 30.73
C LYS A 289 -12.12 5.75 30.33
N ASN A 290 -12.68 5.44 29.14
CA ASN A 290 -12.82 4.07 28.64
C ASN A 290 -12.00 3.85 27.35
N ALA A 291 -10.95 4.65 27.10
CA ALA A 291 -10.22 4.61 25.83
C ALA A 291 -9.63 3.22 25.53
N ASP A 292 -9.14 2.53 26.54
CA ASP A 292 -8.55 1.19 26.42
C ASP A 292 -9.60 0.15 25.99
N ASP A 293 -10.73 0.06 26.74
CA ASP A 293 -11.80 -0.89 26.43
C ASP A 293 -12.48 -0.59 25.09
N ASN A 294 -12.62 0.70 24.77
CA ASN A 294 -13.13 1.16 23.49
C ASN A 294 -12.22 0.72 22.34
N PHE A 295 -10.91 0.94 22.47
CA PHE A 295 -9.96 0.52 21.45
C PHE A 295 -9.91 -1.02 21.31
N ASP A 296 -10.05 -1.76 22.41
CA ASP A 296 -10.15 -3.23 22.38
C ASP A 296 -11.37 -3.74 21.59
N SER A 297 -12.43 -2.93 21.48
CA SER A 297 -13.60 -3.30 20.67
C SER A 297 -13.26 -3.49 19.19
N VAL A 298 -12.19 -2.84 18.69
CA VAL A 298 -11.72 -2.95 17.31
C VAL A 298 -11.29 -4.38 16.95
N GLN A 299 -10.93 -5.19 17.95
CA GLN A 299 -10.61 -6.61 17.76
C GLN A 299 -11.79 -7.45 17.24
N LYS A 300 -13.02 -6.93 17.34
CA LYS A 300 -14.25 -7.56 16.84
C LYS A 300 -14.56 -7.21 15.38
N TYR A 301 -13.84 -6.24 14.79
CA TYR A 301 -14.09 -5.79 13.41
C TYR A 301 -13.80 -6.91 12.43
N LYS A 302 -14.70 -7.09 11.46
CA LYS A 302 -14.66 -8.16 10.44
C LYS A 302 -14.70 -7.63 9.04
N GLN A 303 -15.16 -6.39 8.83
CA GLN A 303 -15.37 -5.79 7.52
C GLN A 303 -14.87 -4.34 7.50
N THR A 304 -14.52 -3.86 6.31
CA THR A 304 -14.20 -2.45 6.07
C THR A 304 -15.43 -1.57 6.16
N ASN A 305 -15.23 -0.27 6.40
CA ASN A 305 -16.27 0.73 6.26
C ASN A 305 -16.82 0.77 4.82
N GLU A 306 -15.98 0.52 3.82
CA GLU A 306 -16.39 0.44 2.42
C GLU A 306 -17.37 -0.71 2.18
N TRP A 307 -17.07 -1.91 2.68
CA TRP A 307 -17.98 -3.05 2.60
C TRP A 307 -19.31 -2.76 3.29
N ILE A 308 -19.26 -2.20 4.50
CA ILE A 308 -20.46 -1.87 5.29
C ILE A 308 -21.33 -0.86 4.54
N LEU A 309 -20.74 0.25 4.09
CA LEU A 309 -21.48 1.32 3.44
C LEU A 309 -22.02 0.91 2.07
N ASN A 310 -21.35 0.04 1.31
CA ASN A 310 -21.84 -0.49 0.05
C ASN A 310 -22.97 -1.54 0.22
N SER A 311 -23.17 -2.07 1.42
CA SER A 311 -24.27 -3.01 1.72
C SER A 311 -25.62 -2.33 1.88
N PHE A 312 -25.65 -1.00 2.05
CA PHE A 312 -26.89 -0.23 2.23
C PHE A 312 -27.44 0.34 0.93
N SER A 313 -28.69 0.79 0.98
CA SER A 313 -29.37 1.53 -0.09
C SER A 313 -30.48 2.42 0.53
N GLU A 314 -31.11 3.29 -0.25
CA GLU A 314 -32.26 4.06 0.20
C GLU A 314 -33.44 3.20 0.67
N LYS A 315 -33.49 1.92 0.25
CA LYS A 315 -34.52 0.94 0.64
C LYS A 315 -34.19 0.21 1.94
N SER A 316 -33.01 0.39 2.47
CA SER A 316 -32.60 -0.24 3.74
C SER A 316 -33.42 0.29 4.91
N SER A 317 -33.79 -0.57 5.81
CA SER A 317 -34.43 -0.14 7.07
C SER A 317 -33.37 0.24 8.11
N VAL A 318 -33.72 1.09 9.06
CA VAL A 318 -32.87 1.44 10.21
C VAL A 318 -32.41 0.19 10.95
N LYS A 319 -33.29 -0.80 11.11
CA LYS A 319 -32.96 -2.09 11.74
C LYS A 319 -31.86 -2.84 10.96
N GLN A 320 -31.96 -2.92 9.64
CA GLN A 320 -30.93 -3.56 8.81
C GLN A 320 -29.58 -2.86 8.94
N ILE A 321 -29.54 -1.53 9.02
CA ILE A 321 -28.29 -0.78 9.23
C ILE A 321 -27.66 -1.17 10.57
N ILE A 322 -28.45 -1.15 11.65
CA ILE A 322 -27.96 -1.53 13.00
C ILE A 322 -27.42 -2.96 13.00
N GLU A 323 -28.20 -3.94 12.49
CA GLU A 323 -27.81 -5.35 12.47
C GLU A 323 -26.54 -5.59 11.61
N THR A 324 -26.40 -4.90 10.48
CA THR A 324 -25.21 -5.03 9.62
C THR A 324 -23.97 -4.47 10.31
N ILE A 325 -24.08 -3.31 10.97
CA ILE A 325 -22.96 -2.70 11.69
C ILE A 325 -22.57 -3.52 12.91
N GLU A 326 -23.55 -4.02 13.67
CA GLU A 326 -23.31 -4.93 14.80
C GLU A 326 -22.61 -6.22 14.35
N TYR A 327 -23.04 -6.81 13.25
CA TYR A 327 -22.37 -7.99 12.66
C TYR A 327 -20.94 -7.69 12.23
N SER A 328 -20.72 -6.53 11.60
CA SER A 328 -19.44 -6.19 10.94
C SER A 328 -18.36 -5.74 11.92
N ASN A 329 -18.70 -5.03 12.98
CA ASN A 329 -17.73 -4.49 13.94
C ASN A 329 -18.11 -4.67 15.43
N GLY A 330 -19.17 -5.40 15.71
CA GLY A 330 -19.56 -5.74 17.09
C GLY A 330 -20.14 -4.58 17.90
N ASN A 331 -20.42 -3.44 17.27
CA ASN A 331 -20.96 -2.25 17.94
C ASN A 331 -22.45 -2.11 17.70
N ILE A 332 -23.21 -1.91 18.80
CA ILE A 332 -24.63 -1.60 18.71
C ILE A 332 -24.78 -0.11 18.43
N LEU A 333 -25.36 0.21 17.27
CA LEU A 333 -25.57 1.57 16.85
C LEU A 333 -26.87 2.16 17.44
N ALA A 334 -26.84 3.42 17.84
CA ALA A 334 -28.06 4.13 18.20
C ALA A 334 -28.98 4.32 16.98
N GLU A 335 -30.31 4.25 17.21
CA GLU A 335 -31.29 4.38 16.12
C GLU A 335 -31.18 5.73 15.39
N GLU A 336 -30.84 6.80 16.10
CA GLU A 336 -30.61 8.13 15.54
C GLU A 336 -29.38 8.16 14.60
N ASP A 337 -28.28 7.55 15.00
CA ASP A 337 -27.07 7.42 14.16
C ASP A 337 -27.37 6.57 12.91
N ALA A 338 -28.15 5.50 13.02
CA ALA A 338 -28.56 4.69 11.88
C ALA A 338 -29.46 5.46 10.90
N LYS A 339 -30.39 6.26 11.40
CA LYS A 339 -31.21 7.17 10.57
C LYS A 339 -30.33 8.21 9.87
N HIS A 340 -29.32 8.74 10.57
CA HIS A 340 -28.41 9.70 9.99
C HIS A 340 -27.62 9.12 8.82
N ILE A 341 -27.11 7.90 8.97
CA ILE A 341 -26.44 7.16 7.88
C ILE A 341 -27.40 6.92 6.70
N LEU A 342 -28.63 6.46 6.99
CA LEU A 342 -29.62 6.17 5.95
C LEU A 342 -29.93 7.37 5.05
N ASN A 343 -29.97 8.58 5.61
CA ASN A 343 -30.29 9.81 4.88
C ASN A 343 -29.31 10.09 3.73
N TYR A 344 -28.06 9.61 3.79
CA TYR A 344 -27.09 9.75 2.71
C TYR A 344 -27.43 8.96 1.45
N TYR A 345 -28.28 7.93 1.56
CA TYR A 345 -28.62 7.07 0.43
C TYR A 345 -29.81 7.58 -0.38
N SER A 346 -30.46 8.68 0.01
CA SER A 346 -31.57 9.26 -0.73
C SER A 346 -31.09 9.76 -2.10
N GLY A 347 -31.61 9.15 -3.16
CA GLY A 347 -31.22 9.44 -4.55
C GLY A 347 -29.79 9.04 -4.93
N LEU A 348 -29.12 8.20 -4.12
CA LEU A 348 -27.80 7.68 -4.44
C LEU A 348 -27.94 6.38 -5.24
N GLU A 349 -27.36 6.35 -6.44
CA GLU A 349 -27.38 5.20 -7.33
C GLU A 349 -26.01 4.50 -7.36
N LYS A 350 -26.03 3.18 -7.49
CA LYS A 350 -24.84 2.36 -7.70
C LYS A 350 -24.35 2.48 -9.15
N GLN A 351 -23.06 2.39 -9.34
CA GLN A 351 -22.40 2.35 -10.64
C GLN A 351 -22.57 0.97 -11.31
N GLU A 352 -22.08 0.80 -12.53
CA GLU A 352 -22.19 -0.45 -13.31
C GLU A 352 -21.55 -1.66 -12.61
N ASP A 353 -20.53 -1.44 -11.79
CA ASP A 353 -19.85 -2.45 -10.98
C ASP A 353 -20.64 -2.86 -9.71
N GLY A 354 -21.80 -2.26 -9.48
CA GLY A 354 -22.66 -2.52 -8.33
C GLY A 354 -22.23 -1.82 -7.05
N LEU A 355 -21.19 -0.96 -7.08
CA LEU A 355 -20.72 -0.16 -5.97
C LEU A 355 -21.20 1.29 -6.08
N TYR A 356 -21.21 2.00 -4.98
CA TYR A 356 -21.45 3.44 -5.00
C TYR A 356 -20.17 4.20 -5.36
N ASN A 357 -20.33 5.39 -5.94
CA ASN A 357 -19.20 6.29 -6.06
C ASN A 357 -18.63 6.56 -4.67
N TYR A 358 -17.40 6.15 -4.44
CA TYR A 358 -16.68 6.24 -3.17
C TYR A 358 -16.79 7.64 -2.52
N ARG A 359 -16.65 8.72 -3.32
CA ARG A 359 -16.70 10.11 -2.83
C ARG A 359 -18.07 10.54 -2.30
N LYS A 360 -19.12 9.76 -2.58
CA LYS A 360 -20.50 10.06 -2.13
C LYS A 360 -20.89 9.28 -0.88
N LEU A 361 -20.09 8.29 -0.47
CA LEU A 361 -20.34 7.52 0.73
C LEU A 361 -19.99 8.32 2.00
N PRO A 362 -20.74 8.15 3.10
CA PRO A 362 -20.58 8.94 4.33
C PRO A 362 -19.44 8.42 5.23
N PHE A 363 -18.25 8.22 4.69
CA PHE A 363 -17.12 7.69 5.44
C PHE A 363 -16.78 8.51 6.68
N LYS A 364 -16.64 9.84 6.53
CA LYS A 364 -16.32 10.74 7.64
C LYS A 364 -17.38 10.65 8.75
N THR A 365 -18.65 10.78 8.39
CA THR A 365 -19.76 10.68 9.34
C THR A 365 -19.77 9.33 10.05
N PHE A 366 -19.53 8.25 9.30
CA PHE A 366 -19.50 6.91 9.89
C PHE A 366 -18.32 6.75 10.86
N ALA A 367 -17.13 7.23 10.51
CA ALA A 367 -15.97 7.25 11.41
C ALA A 367 -16.21 8.08 12.69
N GLU A 368 -16.86 9.26 12.57
CA GLU A 368 -17.27 10.08 13.73
C GLU A 368 -18.25 9.33 14.65
N ILE A 369 -19.17 8.57 14.09
CA ILE A 369 -20.06 7.70 14.87
C ILE A 369 -19.27 6.59 15.56
N GLN A 370 -18.39 5.91 14.83
CA GLN A 370 -17.55 4.83 15.38
C GLN A 370 -16.60 5.32 16.47
N SER A 371 -16.15 6.59 16.42
CA SER A 371 -15.25 7.16 17.44
C SER A 371 -15.84 7.14 18.85
N LYS A 372 -17.18 7.17 18.98
CA LYS A 372 -17.90 7.06 20.25
C LYS A 372 -17.64 5.72 20.96
N THR A 373 -17.28 4.69 20.20
CA THR A 373 -17.12 3.31 20.71
C THR A 373 -15.69 2.77 20.57
N ASN A 374 -14.85 3.35 19.71
CA ASN A 374 -13.46 2.91 19.52
C ASN A 374 -12.41 3.91 20.04
N SER A 375 -12.82 5.11 20.45
CA SER A 375 -11.95 6.20 20.93
C SER A 375 -10.86 6.65 19.94
N VAL A 376 -11.05 6.44 18.64
CA VAL A 376 -10.12 6.91 17.62
C VAL A 376 -10.66 8.16 16.94
N GLY A 377 -9.84 9.20 16.94
CA GLY A 377 -10.10 10.45 16.23
C GLY A 377 -9.26 10.54 14.95
N TRP A 378 -9.76 11.35 14.00
CA TRP A 378 -9.15 11.62 12.70
C TRP A 378 -9.06 13.13 12.49
N ILE A 379 -7.91 13.61 12.00
CA ILE A 379 -7.77 15.06 11.70
C ILE A 379 -8.44 15.40 10.38
N SER A 380 -8.28 14.54 9.37
CA SER A 380 -8.80 14.76 8.03
C SER A 380 -9.14 13.44 7.32
N MET A 381 -9.35 13.51 6.01
CA MET A 381 -9.39 12.39 5.08
C MET A 381 -8.32 12.52 3.99
N ASP A 382 -7.33 13.39 4.20
CA ASP A 382 -6.35 13.80 3.19
C ASP A 382 -4.93 13.64 3.71
N HIS A 383 -3.95 13.70 2.79
CA HIS A 383 -2.53 13.68 3.12
C HIS A 383 -2.13 14.80 4.06
N SER A 384 -1.05 14.59 4.77
CA SER A 384 -0.44 15.57 5.68
C SER A 384 1.05 15.77 5.38
N ALA A 385 1.58 16.91 5.84
CA ALA A 385 2.99 17.28 5.66
C ALA A 385 3.89 16.72 6.77
N ASP A 386 3.55 15.57 7.34
CA ASP A 386 4.35 14.94 8.39
C ASP A 386 5.73 14.55 7.86
N TYR A 387 6.74 14.71 8.70
CA TYR A 387 7.98 13.97 8.48
C TYR A 387 7.72 12.49 8.76
N VAL A 388 8.12 11.64 7.82
CA VAL A 388 7.81 10.21 7.91
C VAL A 388 8.93 9.43 8.60
N GLU A 389 8.55 8.35 9.28
CA GLU A 389 9.47 7.40 9.89
C GLU A 389 10.27 6.67 8.81
N LEU A 390 11.57 6.52 9.04
CA LEU A 390 12.49 5.77 8.19
C LEU A 390 13.35 4.86 9.06
N ALA A 391 13.38 3.57 8.74
CA ALA A 391 14.24 2.60 9.39
C ALA A 391 15.06 1.83 8.35
N MET A 392 16.32 1.53 8.67
CA MET A 392 17.21 0.76 7.81
C MET A 392 17.91 -0.35 8.58
N PHE A 393 17.96 -1.53 7.96
CA PHE A 393 18.68 -2.70 8.45
C PHE A 393 19.65 -3.22 7.39
N GLY A 394 20.81 -3.70 7.80
CA GLY A 394 21.77 -4.34 6.91
C GLY A 394 22.93 -3.44 6.48
N PRO A 395 23.74 -3.88 5.51
CA PRO A 395 24.93 -3.16 5.07
C PRO A 395 24.64 -1.73 4.62
N GLY A 396 25.40 -0.77 5.12
CA GLY A 396 25.25 0.66 4.81
C GLY A 396 24.26 1.40 5.70
N SER A 397 23.41 0.70 6.46
CA SER A 397 22.40 1.35 7.34
C SER A 397 23.02 2.28 8.39
N GLU A 398 24.27 2.05 8.78
CA GLU A 398 25.03 2.90 9.72
C GLU A 398 25.34 4.29 9.17
N LYS A 399 25.24 4.49 7.85
CA LYS A 399 25.45 5.80 7.20
C LYS A 399 24.22 6.71 7.25
N LEU A 400 23.07 6.18 7.70
CA LEU A 400 21.82 6.93 7.77
C LEU A 400 21.93 8.12 8.73
N LYS A 401 21.68 9.33 8.23
CA LYS A 401 21.60 10.54 9.04
C LYS A 401 20.25 10.61 9.76
N PRO A 402 20.16 11.23 10.96
CA PRO A 402 18.92 11.32 11.73
C PRO A 402 17.75 12.03 11.01
N PHE A 403 18.06 12.88 10.03
CA PHE A 403 17.09 13.59 9.21
C PHE A 403 17.62 13.70 7.77
N ILE A 404 16.77 13.34 6.80
CA ILE A 404 17.11 13.40 5.36
C ILE A 404 15.95 13.99 4.55
N LYS A 405 16.25 14.42 3.33
CA LYS A 405 15.23 14.70 2.31
C LYS A 405 14.91 13.43 1.54
N ASN A 406 13.70 13.35 1.01
CA ASN A 406 13.26 12.23 0.19
C ASN A 406 14.20 11.93 -1.01
N THR A 407 14.74 12.97 -1.64
CA THR A 407 15.71 12.80 -2.74
C THR A 407 17.03 12.18 -2.30
N ASP A 408 17.45 12.37 -1.05
CA ASP A 408 18.69 11.81 -0.54
C ASP A 408 18.66 10.28 -0.55
N LEU A 409 17.45 9.69 -0.35
CA LEU A 409 17.27 8.24 -0.35
C LEU A 409 17.59 7.61 -1.71
N HIS A 410 17.30 8.30 -2.82
CA HIS A 410 17.69 7.86 -4.16
C HIS A 410 19.19 7.63 -4.29
N TYR A 411 19.96 8.64 -3.93
CA TYR A 411 21.43 8.59 -4.02
C TYR A 411 22.02 7.61 -3.00
N PHE A 412 21.41 7.51 -1.83
CA PHE A 412 21.81 6.54 -0.82
C PHE A 412 21.65 5.09 -1.34
N MET A 413 20.52 4.76 -1.96
CA MET A 413 20.30 3.43 -2.56
C MET A 413 21.31 3.11 -3.65
N LEU A 414 21.62 4.07 -4.52
CA LEU A 414 22.62 3.89 -5.58
C LEU A 414 24.03 3.69 -5.01
N GLU A 415 24.43 4.51 -4.01
CA GLU A 415 25.74 4.42 -3.36
C GLU A 415 25.96 3.05 -2.70
N VAL A 416 24.99 2.61 -1.86
CA VAL A 416 25.11 1.34 -1.13
C VAL A 416 25.11 0.14 -2.08
N ALA A 417 24.37 0.22 -3.18
CA ALA A 417 24.31 -0.83 -4.19
C ALA A 417 25.45 -0.76 -5.23
N GLU A 418 26.37 0.21 -5.11
CA GLU A 418 27.48 0.46 -6.04
C GLU A 418 27.01 0.64 -7.50
N VAL A 419 25.86 1.32 -7.70
CA VAL A 419 25.27 1.59 -9.00
C VAL A 419 25.49 3.04 -9.38
N SER A 420 25.93 3.29 -10.62
CA SER A 420 26.13 4.65 -11.13
C SER A 420 24.84 5.46 -11.13
N ALA A 421 24.92 6.71 -10.73
CA ALA A 421 23.81 7.66 -10.81
C ALA A 421 23.51 8.12 -12.25
N GLN A 422 24.44 7.89 -13.21
CA GLN A 422 24.33 8.28 -14.63
C GLN A 422 23.51 7.29 -15.46
#